data_47fe5fbd114b3d4151fce5d5c83405cd
#
_entry.id   47fe5fbd114b3d4151fce5d5c83405cd
#
_cell.length_a   1.000
_cell.length_b   1.000
_cell.length_c   1.000
_cell.angle_alpha   90.00
_cell.angle_beta   90.00
_cell.angle_gamma   90.00
#
_symmetry.space_group_name_H-M   'P 1'
#
loop_
_entity.id
_entity.type
_entity.pdbx_description
1 polymer ?
#
loop_
_entity_poly.entity_id
_entity_poly.type
_entity_poly.pdbx_seq_one_letter_code
_entity_poly.pdbx_strand_id
1 'polypeptide(L)'
;MTDTAAPSILEHPVWYEPLRSPSWLLPKADADAPRIVFTPAPAPTPAPGGELQHDRELREGLPMFLAEAVRYSTVARTAVAFDGSVDEGSIHAELAPIGTDGGRTLAVRLRGAAGEDLGTVTQLVSGDDDLGRAIGALPGAIGAALRPAGVRSVWSTVFQMPAEAHAADLVRGYAICRFLRDPASHRDVSEDSEETARRRAAVDAALRRLADLSGRVTTPFASMLFFAGLAACHEHGNPAYRGYRLSANGRCTTATDPRDAVFRISVLVFRLLGDPVIAGQRTRALAAADDPDLRRWLTRIEGVGSLA
;
A
#
# COMPACT_ATOMS: atom_id res chain seq x y z
N MET A 1 8.18 -22.71 -13.43
CA MET A 1 7.74 -21.53 -12.66
C MET A 1 8.78 -20.44 -12.89
N THR A 2 8.40 -19.38 -13.59
CA THR A 2 9.29 -18.24 -13.83
C THR A 2 9.54 -17.52 -12.50
N ASP A 3 10.80 -17.38 -12.17
CA ASP A 3 11.30 -16.69 -10.97
C ASP A 3 11.08 -15.17 -11.17
N THR A 4 9.86 -14.70 -10.92
CA THR A 4 9.52 -13.30 -11.10
C THR A 4 9.86 -12.60 -9.78
N ALA A 5 11.00 -11.92 -9.75
CA ALA A 5 11.33 -11.00 -8.66
C ALA A 5 10.19 -9.97 -8.46
N ALA A 6 10.06 -9.43 -7.25
CA ALA A 6 9.10 -8.36 -6.98
C ALA A 6 9.32 -7.21 -7.99
N PRO A 7 8.25 -6.64 -8.56
CA PRO A 7 8.38 -5.61 -9.59
C PRO A 7 9.17 -4.42 -9.05
N SER A 8 10.13 -3.95 -9.85
CA SER A 8 10.95 -2.76 -9.52
C SER A 8 10.12 -1.47 -9.59
N ILE A 9 9.06 -1.47 -10.39
CA ILE A 9 8.13 -0.34 -10.53
C ILE A 9 6.72 -0.77 -10.16
N LEU A 10 6.07 0.00 -9.29
CA LEU A 10 4.65 -0.15 -8.94
C LEU A 10 3.84 0.99 -9.57
N GLU A 11 3.06 0.68 -10.60
CA GLU A 11 2.13 1.63 -11.26
C GLU A 11 0.83 1.85 -10.47
N HIS A 12 0.57 0.97 -9.53
CA HIS A 12 -0.63 0.98 -8.70
C HIS A 12 -0.27 0.79 -7.23
N PRO A 13 -1.18 1.13 -6.29
CA PRO A 13 -1.00 0.84 -4.88
C PRO A 13 -0.62 -0.63 -4.62
N VAL A 14 0.18 -0.87 -3.60
CA VAL A 14 0.70 -2.22 -3.28
C VAL A 14 -0.40 -3.26 -3.05
N TRP A 15 -1.59 -2.84 -2.62
CA TRP A 15 -2.77 -3.70 -2.41
C TRP A 15 -3.55 -4.00 -3.70
N TYR A 16 -3.31 -3.28 -4.80
CA TYR A 16 -4.18 -3.32 -5.98
C TYR A 16 -4.23 -4.69 -6.66
N GLU A 17 -3.08 -5.26 -7.01
CA GLU A 17 -3.03 -6.56 -7.70
C GLU A 17 -3.48 -7.73 -6.81
N PRO A 18 -3.01 -7.85 -5.54
CA PRO A 18 -3.50 -8.90 -4.66
C PRO A 18 -5.02 -8.89 -4.49
N LEU A 19 -5.64 -7.70 -4.46
CA LEU A 19 -7.10 -7.55 -4.42
C LEU A 19 -7.78 -7.65 -5.79
N ARG A 20 -7.09 -8.26 -6.77
CA ARG A 20 -7.60 -8.51 -8.13
C ARG A 20 -7.96 -7.23 -8.87
N SER A 21 -7.14 -6.20 -8.73
CA SER A 21 -7.19 -4.95 -9.49
C SER A 21 -8.56 -4.24 -9.43
N PRO A 22 -8.99 -3.79 -8.26
CA PRO A 22 -10.26 -3.09 -8.08
C PRO A 22 -10.20 -1.67 -8.61
N SER A 23 -10.29 -1.49 -9.94
CA SER A 23 -10.16 -0.18 -10.62
C SER A 23 -11.19 0.85 -10.17
N TRP A 24 -12.35 0.41 -9.69
CA TRP A 24 -13.38 1.25 -9.10
C TRP A 24 -12.93 1.98 -7.81
N LEU A 25 -11.85 1.54 -7.17
CA LEU A 25 -11.26 2.21 -6.02
C LEU A 25 -10.28 3.32 -6.42
N LEU A 26 -9.69 3.25 -7.61
CA LEU A 26 -8.70 4.24 -8.03
C LEU A 26 -9.38 5.50 -8.56
N PRO A 27 -8.86 6.70 -8.23
CA PRO A 27 -9.31 7.92 -8.88
C PRO A 27 -9.04 7.81 -10.39
N LYS A 28 -10.01 8.28 -11.18
CA LYS A 28 -9.85 8.37 -12.62
C LYS A 28 -8.89 9.52 -12.92
N ALA A 29 -7.78 9.21 -13.55
CA ALA A 29 -6.86 10.22 -14.07
C ALA A 29 -7.07 10.34 -15.59
N ASP A 30 -6.99 11.57 -16.10
CA ASP A 30 -7.00 11.83 -17.54
C ASP A 30 -5.75 11.21 -18.18
N ALA A 31 -5.83 10.88 -19.48
CA ALA A 31 -4.69 10.31 -20.21
C ALA A 31 -3.48 11.24 -20.19
N ASP A 32 -3.72 12.55 -20.23
CA ASP A 32 -2.70 13.61 -20.24
C ASP A 32 -2.28 14.06 -18.82
N ALA A 33 -2.80 13.40 -17.77
CA ALA A 33 -2.46 13.75 -16.41
C ALA A 33 -0.95 13.57 -16.16
N PRO A 34 -0.30 14.53 -15.47
CA PRO A 34 1.12 14.42 -15.13
C PRO A 34 1.41 13.09 -14.41
N ARG A 35 2.52 12.45 -14.77
CA ARG A 35 3.01 11.26 -14.09
C ARG A 35 4.08 11.63 -13.07
N ILE A 36 3.94 11.18 -11.84
CA ILE A 36 4.88 11.40 -10.75
C ILE A 36 5.45 10.05 -10.32
N VAL A 37 6.76 9.91 -10.36
CA VAL A 37 7.46 8.70 -9.93
C VAL A 37 8.15 8.97 -8.60
N PHE A 38 7.74 8.24 -7.57
CA PHE A 38 8.37 8.29 -6.26
C PHE A 38 9.50 7.26 -6.18
N THR A 39 10.65 7.67 -5.66
CA THR A 39 11.77 6.77 -5.41
C THR A 39 12.13 6.77 -3.93
N PRO A 40 12.42 5.60 -3.33
CA PRO A 40 12.83 5.53 -1.94
C PRO A 40 14.17 6.23 -1.73
N ALA A 41 14.41 6.68 -0.52
CA ALA A 41 15.74 7.11 -0.11
C ALA A 41 16.75 5.98 -0.34
N PRO A 42 17.98 6.30 -0.78
CA PRO A 42 19.03 5.30 -0.87
C PRO A 42 19.22 4.62 0.49
N ALA A 43 19.56 3.32 0.46
CA ALA A 43 19.87 2.61 1.69
C ALA A 43 21.05 3.31 2.40
N PRO A 44 20.97 3.50 3.72
CA PRO A 44 22.09 4.06 4.45
C PRO A 44 23.32 3.17 4.29
N THR A 45 24.51 3.81 4.27
CA THR A 45 25.76 3.04 4.33
C THR A 45 25.72 2.14 5.56
N PRO A 46 26.06 0.84 5.44
CA PRO A 46 25.99 -0.07 6.58
C PRO A 46 26.80 0.47 7.74
N ALA A 47 26.09 0.89 8.81
CA ALA A 47 26.72 1.27 10.07
C ALA A 47 27.00 0.01 10.92
N PRO A 48 27.97 0.04 11.82
CA PRO A 48 28.12 -1.01 12.84
C PRO A 48 26.81 -1.14 13.64
N GLY A 49 26.07 -2.23 13.47
CA GLY A 49 24.76 -2.44 14.10
C GLY A 49 23.58 -2.61 13.11
N GLY A 50 23.77 -2.27 11.84
CA GLY A 50 22.73 -2.40 10.82
C GLY A 50 21.61 -1.35 10.93
N GLU A 51 20.76 -1.27 9.90
CA GLU A 51 19.53 -0.48 9.91
C GLU A 51 18.47 -1.19 10.76
N LEU A 52 17.82 -0.48 11.67
CA LEU A 52 16.70 -1.05 12.43
C LEU A 52 15.56 -1.42 11.48
N GLN A 53 14.90 -2.55 11.73
CA GLN A 53 13.78 -3.03 10.89
C GLN A 53 12.70 -1.96 10.72
N HIS A 54 12.36 -1.21 11.75
CA HIS A 54 11.35 -0.14 11.71
C HIS A 54 11.75 1.01 10.77
N ASP A 55 13.03 1.39 10.74
CA ASP A 55 13.53 2.46 9.87
C ASP A 55 13.55 2.00 8.41
N ARG A 56 13.93 0.75 8.16
CA ARG A 56 13.85 0.13 6.84
C ARG A 56 12.41 0.09 6.32
N GLU A 57 11.46 -0.36 7.14
CA GLU A 57 10.04 -0.41 6.76
C GLU A 57 9.48 0.98 6.49
N LEU A 58 9.89 2.00 7.28
CA LEU A 58 9.50 3.38 7.03
C LEU A 58 10.06 3.89 5.69
N ARG A 59 11.35 3.65 5.42
CA ARG A 59 12.03 4.05 4.18
C ARG A 59 11.39 3.39 2.94
N GLU A 60 11.03 2.10 3.04
CA GLU A 60 10.40 1.36 1.94
C GLU A 60 8.91 1.68 1.80
N GLY A 61 8.20 1.95 2.89
CA GLY A 61 6.76 2.22 2.89
C GLY A 61 6.40 3.64 2.48
N LEU A 62 7.23 4.62 2.83
CA LEU A 62 6.93 6.04 2.64
C LEU A 62 6.68 6.42 1.17
N PRO A 63 7.48 5.98 0.17
CA PRO A 63 7.21 6.29 -1.23
C PRO A 63 5.88 5.72 -1.70
N MET A 64 5.50 4.51 -1.27
CA MET A 64 4.22 3.89 -1.63
C MET A 64 3.04 4.64 -1.02
N PHE A 65 3.14 5.02 0.25
CA PHE A 65 2.14 5.83 0.94
C PHE A 65 1.97 7.20 0.26
N LEU A 66 3.08 7.90 -0.03
CA LEU A 66 3.03 9.21 -0.68
C LEU A 66 2.47 9.14 -2.10
N ALA A 67 2.87 8.13 -2.88
CA ALA A 67 2.33 7.91 -4.21
C ALA A 67 0.80 7.72 -4.16
N GLU A 68 0.30 6.95 -3.21
CA GLU A 68 -1.14 6.75 -3.03
C GLU A 68 -1.83 8.02 -2.54
N ALA A 69 -1.31 8.69 -1.52
CA ALA A 69 -1.87 9.92 -0.98
C ALA A 69 -1.97 11.03 -2.04
N VAL A 70 -0.90 11.21 -2.85
CA VAL A 70 -0.87 12.19 -3.94
C VAL A 70 -1.83 11.79 -5.06
N ARG A 71 -1.93 10.50 -5.42
CA ARG A 71 -2.91 10.00 -6.41
C ARG A 71 -4.34 10.36 -6.05
N TYR A 72 -4.70 10.25 -4.77
CA TYR A 72 -6.07 10.53 -4.32
C TYR A 72 -6.35 12.01 -4.06
N SER A 73 -5.31 12.82 -3.85
CA SER A 73 -5.45 14.25 -3.57
C SER A 73 -5.15 15.17 -4.76
N THR A 74 -4.77 14.59 -5.90
CA THR A 74 -4.45 15.34 -7.13
C THR A 74 -4.98 14.62 -8.38
N VAL A 75 -4.91 15.28 -9.52
CA VAL A 75 -5.21 14.67 -10.84
C VAL A 75 -4.00 13.97 -11.46
N ALA A 76 -2.97 13.66 -10.69
CA ALA A 76 -1.76 13.02 -11.20
C ALA A 76 -1.86 11.50 -11.25
N ARG A 77 -1.15 10.89 -12.19
CA ARG A 77 -0.82 9.46 -12.15
C ARG A 77 0.44 9.30 -11.31
N THR A 78 0.47 8.32 -10.42
CA THR A 78 1.63 8.09 -9.56
C THR A 78 2.16 6.67 -9.69
N ALA A 79 3.48 6.53 -9.59
CA ALA A 79 4.17 5.25 -9.55
C ALA A 79 5.27 5.28 -8.48
N VAL A 80 5.78 4.11 -8.10
CA VAL A 80 6.95 3.97 -7.22
C VAL A 80 7.99 3.13 -7.93
N ALA A 81 9.21 3.65 -8.09
CA ALA A 81 10.35 2.93 -8.67
C ALA A 81 11.40 2.64 -7.59
N PHE A 82 11.55 1.37 -7.23
CA PHE A 82 12.48 0.92 -6.20
C PHE A 82 13.93 0.79 -6.68
N ASP A 83 14.13 0.71 -8.00
CA ASP A 83 15.44 0.69 -8.66
C ASP A 83 15.96 2.11 -9.01
N GLY A 84 15.17 3.13 -8.65
CA GLY A 84 15.49 4.52 -8.96
C GLY A 84 15.24 4.92 -10.41
N SER A 85 14.67 4.03 -11.25
CA SER A 85 14.35 4.34 -12.65
C SER A 85 13.21 5.36 -12.74
N VAL A 86 13.37 6.37 -13.60
CA VAL A 86 12.34 7.38 -13.86
C VAL A 86 12.22 7.54 -15.35
N ASP A 87 11.00 7.38 -15.88
CA ASP A 87 10.76 7.55 -17.33
C ASP A 87 10.91 9.01 -17.75
N GLU A 88 11.40 9.21 -18.95
CA GLU A 88 11.44 10.52 -19.57
C GLU A 88 10.03 11.15 -19.61
N GLY A 89 9.95 12.44 -19.30
CA GLY A 89 8.68 13.14 -19.23
C GLY A 89 7.87 12.94 -17.93
N SER A 90 8.40 12.20 -16.96
CA SER A 90 7.81 12.07 -15.63
C SER A 90 8.38 13.09 -14.63
N ILE A 91 7.55 13.54 -13.71
CA ILE A 91 8.01 14.28 -12.53
C ILE A 91 8.65 13.28 -11.56
N HIS A 92 9.85 13.57 -11.11
CA HIS A 92 10.57 12.74 -10.14
C HIS A 92 10.42 13.28 -8.72
N ALA A 93 9.97 12.45 -7.81
CA ALA A 93 9.87 12.72 -6.38
C ALA A 93 10.82 11.79 -5.61
N GLU A 94 12.03 12.26 -5.36
CA GLU A 94 13.11 11.52 -4.70
C GLU A 94 13.04 11.75 -3.19
N LEU A 95 12.89 10.68 -2.41
CA LEU A 95 12.97 10.75 -0.97
C LEU A 95 14.44 10.88 -0.54
N ALA A 96 14.74 11.84 0.32
CA ALA A 96 16.05 11.96 0.93
C ALA A 96 16.20 11.00 2.12
N PRO A 97 17.43 10.58 2.46
CA PRO A 97 17.68 9.81 3.68
C PRO A 97 17.14 10.53 4.92
N ILE A 98 16.55 9.78 5.84
CA ILE A 98 16.10 10.32 7.11
C ILE A 98 17.37 10.65 7.92
N GLY A 99 17.62 11.94 8.13
CA GLY A 99 18.79 12.41 8.89
C GLY A 99 18.76 11.92 10.33
N THR A 100 19.95 11.56 10.87
CA THR A 100 20.12 11.08 12.25
C THR A 100 20.82 12.11 13.16
N ASP A 101 21.44 13.13 12.57
CA ASP A 101 22.24 14.11 13.31
C ASP A 101 21.37 15.28 13.81
N GLY A 102 21.01 15.23 15.09
CA GLY A 102 20.35 16.35 15.79
C GLY A 102 18.87 16.60 15.51
N GLY A 103 18.24 15.83 14.65
CA GLY A 103 16.83 15.87 14.30
C GLY A 103 16.56 15.04 13.05
N ARG A 104 15.48 14.24 13.07
CA ARG A 104 15.06 13.51 11.87
C ARG A 104 14.37 14.48 10.93
N THR A 105 14.70 14.41 9.64
CA THR A 105 14.07 15.22 8.61
C THR A 105 13.49 14.30 7.54
N LEU A 106 12.20 14.43 7.25
CA LEU A 106 11.58 13.83 6.08
C LEU A 106 11.66 14.84 4.95
N ALA A 107 12.37 14.53 3.87
CA ALA A 107 12.48 15.43 2.73
C ALA A 107 12.18 14.69 1.42
N VAL A 108 11.52 15.40 0.50
CA VAL A 108 11.22 14.93 -0.85
C VAL A 108 11.70 16.00 -1.82
N ARG A 109 12.71 15.67 -2.61
CA ARG A 109 13.19 16.52 -3.72
C ARG A 109 12.31 16.29 -4.94
N LEU A 110 11.84 17.37 -5.54
CA LEU A 110 10.99 17.34 -6.71
C LEU A 110 11.74 17.86 -7.93
N ARG A 111 11.73 17.09 -9.01
CA ARG A 111 12.27 17.50 -10.32
C ARG A 111 11.15 17.37 -11.36
N GLY A 112 11.02 18.36 -12.22
CA GLY A 112 10.05 18.36 -13.28
C GLY A 112 10.39 17.41 -14.42
N ALA A 113 9.47 17.27 -15.36
CA ALA A 113 9.58 16.34 -16.49
C ALA A 113 10.75 16.64 -17.44
N ALA A 114 11.23 17.89 -17.51
CA ALA A 114 12.41 18.32 -18.25
C ALA A 114 13.69 18.35 -17.38
N GLY A 115 13.61 17.84 -16.13
CA GLY A 115 14.74 17.81 -15.20
C GLY A 115 14.94 19.09 -14.38
N GLU A 116 14.05 20.07 -14.53
CA GLU A 116 14.08 21.32 -13.76
C GLU A 116 13.85 21.06 -12.27
N ASP A 117 14.51 21.83 -11.41
CA ASP A 117 14.33 21.74 -9.95
C ASP A 117 13.01 22.44 -9.55
N LEU A 118 12.06 21.66 -9.04
CA LEU A 118 10.78 22.14 -8.49
C LEU A 118 10.87 22.43 -6.99
N GLY A 119 12.02 22.19 -6.37
CA GLY A 119 12.29 22.42 -4.97
C GLY A 119 12.27 21.17 -4.09
N THR A 120 12.43 21.38 -2.81
CA THR A 120 12.43 20.32 -1.79
C THR A 120 11.35 20.58 -0.75
N VAL A 121 10.49 19.63 -0.55
CA VAL A 121 9.51 19.61 0.56
C VAL A 121 10.16 18.98 1.77
N THR A 122 10.19 19.69 2.89
CA THR A 122 10.87 19.25 4.12
C THR A 122 9.92 19.32 5.31
N GLN A 123 9.93 18.27 6.14
CA GLN A 123 9.24 18.20 7.42
C GLN A 123 10.24 17.82 8.51
N LEU A 124 10.32 18.66 9.55
CA LEU A 124 11.16 18.38 10.72
C LEU A 124 10.45 17.40 11.65
N VAL A 125 11.22 16.47 12.22
CA VAL A 125 10.76 15.46 13.17
C VAL A 125 11.61 15.60 14.43
N SER A 126 11.09 16.27 15.45
CA SER A 126 11.81 16.52 16.70
C SER A 126 11.75 15.34 17.67
N GLY A 127 10.85 14.38 17.45
CA GLY A 127 10.65 13.17 18.26
C GLY A 127 9.70 12.21 17.57
N ASP A 128 9.50 11.03 18.14
CA ASP A 128 8.65 9.98 17.55
C ASP A 128 7.17 10.43 17.43
N ASP A 129 6.69 11.25 18.36
CA ASP A 129 5.33 11.82 18.33
C ASP A 129 5.13 12.78 17.13
N ASP A 130 6.20 13.45 16.68
CA ASP A 130 6.14 14.36 15.53
C ASP A 130 6.19 13.64 14.18
N LEU A 131 6.64 12.39 14.15
CA LEU A 131 6.79 11.63 12.91
C LEU A 131 5.45 11.48 12.18
N GLY A 132 4.39 11.16 12.90
CA GLY A 132 3.06 11.01 12.31
C GLY A 132 2.53 12.30 11.71
N ARG A 133 2.73 13.43 12.39
CA ARG A 133 2.37 14.77 11.89
C ARG A 133 3.17 15.12 10.64
N ALA A 134 4.48 14.87 10.65
CA ALA A 134 5.35 15.13 9.52
C ALA A 134 4.92 14.30 8.29
N ILE A 135 4.63 13.00 8.47
CA ILE A 135 4.10 12.13 7.41
C ILE A 135 2.79 12.69 6.88
N GLY A 136 1.86 13.09 7.76
CA GLY A 136 0.55 13.61 7.40
C GLY A 136 0.59 14.91 6.60
N ALA A 137 1.59 15.74 6.83
CA ALA A 137 1.74 17.02 6.14
C ALA A 137 2.36 16.90 4.72
N LEU A 138 3.14 15.86 4.47
CA LEU A 138 3.88 15.70 3.19
C LEU A 138 2.99 15.69 1.95
N PRO A 139 1.86 14.95 1.86
CA PRO A 139 1.07 14.89 0.63
C PRO A 139 0.54 16.26 0.20
N GLY A 140 0.04 17.05 1.16
CA GLY A 140 -0.45 18.41 0.90
C GLY A 140 0.67 19.35 0.45
N ALA A 141 1.83 19.28 1.08
CA ALA A 141 2.99 20.09 0.73
C ALA A 141 3.55 19.72 -0.66
N ILE A 142 3.63 18.42 -0.99
CA ILE A 142 4.01 17.93 -2.32
C ILE A 142 3.02 18.43 -3.36
N GLY A 143 1.70 18.27 -3.14
CA GLY A 143 0.68 18.76 -4.05
C GLY A 143 0.76 20.27 -4.30
N ALA A 144 1.09 21.07 -3.26
CA ALA A 144 1.30 22.50 -3.39
C ALA A 144 2.54 22.84 -4.22
N ALA A 145 3.67 22.14 -3.98
CA ALA A 145 4.92 22.34 -4.71
C ALA A 145 4.81 21.94 -6.20
N LEU A 146 3.91 21.02 -6.53
CA LEU A 146 3.70 20.54 -7.90
C LEU A 146 2.71 21.37 -8.72
N ARG A 147 2.04 22.38 -8.13
CA ARG A 147 1.11 23.27 -8.88
C ARG A 147 1.75 23.95 -10.09
N PRO A 148 3.00 24.49 -10.01
CA PRO A 148 3.64 25.10 -11.17
C PRO A 148 3.87 24.12 -12.34
N ALA A 149 3.98 22.82 -12.04
CA ALA A 149 4.11 21.74 -13.04
C ALA A 149 2.73 21.23 -13.53
N GLY A 150 1.65 21.97 -13.30
CA GLY A 150 0.30 21.64 -13.79
C GLY A 150 -0.45 20.60 -12.99
N VAL A 151 0.05 20.16 -11.84
CA VAL A 151 -0.66 19.22 -10.96
C VAL A 151 -1.75 19.95 -10.17
N ARG A 152 -3.00 19.59 -10.43
CA ARG A 152 -4.16 20.18 -9.75
C ARG A 152 -4.56 19.34 -8.55
N SER A 153 -4.85 19.99 -7.43
CA SER A 153 -5.41 19.32 -6.25
C SER A 153 -6.88 18.99 -6.47
N VAL A 154 -7.33 17.85 -5.94
CA VAL A 154 -8.73 17.42 -5.93
C VAL A 154 -9.08 16.98 -4.51
N TRP A 155 -10.37 17.05 -4.20
CA TRP A 155 -10.88 16.49 -2.95
C TRP A 155 -11.26 15.02 -3.16
N SER A 156 -10.68 14.12 -2.34
CA SER A 156 -11.07 12.72 -2.32
C SER A 156 -11.88 12.42 -1.06
N THR A 157 -13.01 11.75 -1.23
CA THR A 157 -13.79 11.19 -0.12
C THR A 157 -13.33 9.79 0.28
N VAL A 158 -12.50 9.16 -0.54
CA VAL A 158 -12.02 7.78 -0.34
C VAL A 158 -10.74 7.77 0.49
N PHE A 159 -9.78 8.63 0.14
CA PHE A 159 -8.52 8.70 0.88
C PHE A 159 -8.67 9.58 2.11
N GLN A 160 -8.56 8.96 3.27
CA GLN A 160 -8.55 9.64 4.55
C GLN A 160 -7.19 9.44 5.21
N MET A 161 -6.55 10.55 5.57
CA MET A 161 -5.32 10.49 6.35
C MET A 161 -5.61 9.81 7.69
N PRO A 162 -4.75 8.89 8.14
CA PRO A 162 -4.87 8.33 9.49
C PRO A 162 -4.63 9.42 10.54
N ALA A 163 -5.08 9.19 11.76
CA ALA A 163 -4.68 10.01 12.90
C ALA A 163 -3.13 10.00 13.02
N GLU A 164 -2.55 11.12 13.43
CA GLU A 164 -1.09 11.30 13.53
C GLU A 164 -0.41 10.13 14.27
N ALA A 165 -0.99 9.67 15.38
CA ALA A 165 -0.48 8.54 16.15
C ALA A 165 -0.34 7.22 15.37
N HIS A 166 -0.99 7.09 14.22
CA HIS A 166 -1.01 5.86 13.41
C HIS A 166 -0.39 6.01 12.04
N ALA A 167 0.03 7.22 11.64
CA ALA A 167 0.53 7.47 10.30
C ALA A 167 1.81 6.68 10.00
N ALA A 168 2.75 6.62 10.95
CA ALA A 168 3.98 5.85 10.80
C ALA A 168 3.70 4.33 10.71
N ASP A 169 2.76 3.81 11.51
CA ASP A 169 2.36 2.40 11.44
C ASP A 169 1.70 2.06 10.10
N LEU A 170 0.87 2.97 9.57
CA LEU A 170 0.28 2.79 8.24
C LEU A 170 1.36 2.74 7.17
N VAL A 171 2.33 3.66 7.20
CA VAL A 171 3.46 3.66 6.26
C VAL A 171 4.24 2.34 6.32
N ARG A 172 4.56 1.84 7.51
CA ARG A 172 5.20 0.52 7.67
C ARG A 172 4.34 -0.61 7.12
N GLY A 173 3.01 -0.50 7.23
CA GLY A 173 2.06 -1.45 6.65
C GLY A 173 2.21 -1.62 5.13
N TYR A 174 2.56 -0.57 4.39
CA TYR A 174 2.86 -0.66 2.96
C TYR A 174 4.10 -1.53 2.69
N ALA A 175 5.17 -1.36 3.46
CA ALA A 175 6.37 -2.18 3.32
C ALA A 175 6.09 -3.65 3.67
N ILE A 176 5.32 -3.90 4.72
CA ILE A 176 4.90 -5.25 5.13
C ILE A 176 4.04 -5.89 4.02
N CYS A 177 3.09 -5.16 3.45
CA CYS A 177 2.28 -5.67 2.34
C CYS A 177 3.15 -6.01 1.12
N ARG A 178 4.14 -5.18 0.78
CA ARG A 178 5.10 -5.45 -0.28
C ARG A 178 5.92 -6.71 0.00
N PHE A 179 6.40 -6.90 1.23
CA PHE A 179 7.09 -8.12 1.66
C PHE A 179 6.23 -9.37 1.44
N LEU A 180 4.93 -9.32 1.80
CA LEU A 180 4.00 -10.44 1.61
C LEU A 180 3.67 -10.71 0.13
N ARG A 181 3.85 -9.73 -0.76
CA ARG A 181 3.69 -9.92 -2.21
C ARG A 181 4.90 -10.59 -2.87
N ASP A 182 6.07 -10.52 -2.24
CA ASP A 182 7.28 -11.09 -2.80
C ASP A 182 7.22 -12.63 -2.75
N PRO A 183 7.24 -13.34 -3.89
CA PRO A 183 7.26 -14.79 -3.92
C PRO A 183 8.39 -15.39 -3.11
N ALA A 184 9.53 -14.68 -2.99
CA ALA A 184 10.67 -15.13 -2.20
C ALA A 184 10.34 -15.30 -0.72
N SER A 185 9.38 -14.53 -0.19
CA SER A 185 8.91 -14.63 1.20
C SER A 185 8.18 -15.94 1.49
N HIS A 186 7.65 -16.61 0.47
CA HIS A 186 6.83 -17.82 0.57
C HIS A 186 7.54 -19.10 0.13
N ARG A 187 8.77 -19.00 -0.36
CA ARG A 187 9.52 -20.19 -0.84
C ARG A 187 9.90 -21.10 0.33
N ASP A 188 9.51 -22.35 0.23
CA ASP A 188 10.07 -23.41 1.04
C ASP A 188 11.39 -23.86 0.40
N VAL A 189 12.50 -23.68 1.10
CA VAL A 189 13.84 -24.10 0.63
C VAL A 189 14.02 -25.59 0.80
N SER A 190 13.50 -26.15 1.90
CA SER A 190 13.20 -27.57 2.16
C SER A 190 12.20 -27.61 3.31
N GLU A 191 11.33 -28.63 3.36
CA GLU A 191 10.23 -28.66 4.34
C GLU A 191 10.69 -28.58 5.81
N ASP A 192 11.89 -29.05 6.12
CA ASP A 192 12.43 -29.14 7.49
C ASP A 192 13.61 -28.18 7.77
N SER A 193 13.87 -27.20 6.90
CA SER A 193 14.99 -26.28 7.13
C SER A 193 14.64 -25.20 8.14
N GLU A 194 15.63 -24.81 8.97
CA GLU A 194 15.51 -23.65 9.89
C GLU A 194 15.15 -22.36 9.14
N GLU A 195 15.62 -22.24 7.91
CA GLU A 195 15.32 -21.10 7.05
C GLU A 195 13.83 -21.06 6.65
N THR A 196 13.24 -22.21 6.30
CA THR A 196 11.79 -22.32 6.02
C THR A 196 10.96 -21.95 7.25
N ALA A 197 11.36 -22.43 8.44
CA ALA A 197 10.70 -22.08 9.70
C ALA A 197 10.78 -20.57 9.99
N ARG A 198 11.94 -19.94 9.78
CA ARG A 198 12.12 -18.48 9.92
C ARG A 198 11.23 -17.69 8.96
N ARG A 199 11.14 -18.10 7.69
CA ARG A 199 10.29 -17.45 6.69
C ARG A 199 8.82 -17.57 7.05
N ARG A 200 8.35 -18.74 7.44
CA ARG A 200 6.97 -18.95 7.91
C ARG A 200 6.64 -18.05 9.11
N ALA A 201 7.55 -17.98 10.08
CA ALA A 201 7.41 -17.08 11.24
C ALA A 201 7.39 -15.60 10.84
N ALA A 202 8.21 -15.19 9.85
CA ALA A 202 8.22 -13.83 9.36
C ALA A 202 6.91 -13.46 8.63
N VAL A 203 6.36 -14.37 7.82
CA VAL A 203 5.06 -14.17 7.15
C VAL A 203 3.93 -14.07 8.18
N ASP A 204 3.90 -14.95 9.20
CA ASP A 204 2.90 -14.89 10.26
C ASP A 204 3.00 -13.59 11.06
N ALA A 205 4.21 -13.17 11.44
CA ALA A 205 4.44 -11.91 12.13
C ALA A 205 3.99 -10.70 11.28
N ALA A 206 4.24 -10.72 9.97
CA ALA A 206 3.80 -9.69 9.03
C ALA A 206 2.27 -9.59 8.96
N LEU A 207 1.57 -10.72 8.81
CA LEU A 207 0.10 -10.78 8.82
C LEU A 207 -0.49 -10.30 10.14
N ARG A 208 0.10 -10.69 11.28
CA ARG A 208 -0.33 -10.24 12.61
C ARG A 208 -0.25 -8.73 12.72
N ARG A 209 0.85 -8.12 12.30
CA ARG A 209 1.03 -6.67 12.33
C ARG A 209 0.01 -5.93 11.44
N LEU A 210 -0.31 -6.46 10.25
CA LEU A 210 -1.36 -5.89 9.39
C LEU A 210 -2.76 -6.07 10.00
N ALA A 211 -3.05 -7.20 10.64
CA ALA A 211 -4.32 -7.42 11.35
C ALA A 211 -4.48 -6.43 12.51
N ASP A 212 -3.44 -6.25 13.33
CA ASP A 212 -3.42 -5.29 14.43
C ASP A 212 -3.56 -3.84 13.93
N LEU A 213 -2.84 -3.49 12.85
CA LEU A 213 -2.96 -2.18 12.21
C LEU A 213 -4.41 -1.93 11.76
N SER A 214 -5.00 -2.88 11.03
CA SER A 214 -6.39 -2.76 10.57
C SER A 214 -7.39 -2.71 11.74
N GLY A 215 -7.04 -3.25 12.90
CA GLY A 215 -7.82 -3.19 14.14
C GLY A 215 -7.83 -1.80 14.78
N ARG A 216 -6.71 -1.10 14.73
CA ARG A 216 -6.49 0.20 15.39
C ARG A 216 -6.76 1.41 14.49
N VAL A 217 -6.58 1.26 13.20
CA VAL A 217 -6.66 2.36 12.22
C VAL A 217 -7.97 2.26 11.44
N THR A 218 -8.79 3.28 11.56
CA THR A 218 -10.14 3.28 10.98
C THR A 218 -10.19 3.55 9.47
N THR A 219 -9.05 3.96 8.85
CA THR A 219 -9.03 4.22 7.41
C THR A 219 -9.21 2.94 6.60
N PRO A 220 -9.92 2.97 5.47
CA PRO A 220 -10.10 1.80 4.61
C PRO A 220 -8.77 1.17 4.17
N PHE A 221 -7.72 1.97 4.00
CA PHE A 221 -6.40 1.54 3.51
C PHE A 221 -5.70 0.56 4.45
N ALA A 222 -5.83 0.72 5.77
CA ALA A 222 -5.29 -0.25 6.72
C ALA A 222 -5.94 -1.64 6.54
N SER A 223 -7.25 -1.68 6.32
CA SER A 223 -7.97 -2.92 6.01
C SER A 223 -7.57 -3.48 4.65
N MET A 224 -7.36 -2.63 3.63
CA MET A 224 -6.91 -3.07 2.31
C MET A 224 -5.51 -3.68 2.34
N LEU A 225 -4.57 -3.10 3.09
CA LEU A 225 -3.24 -3.69 3.26
C LEU A 225 -3.33 -5.07 3.93
N PHE A 226 -4.17 -5.23 4.95
CA PHE A 226 -4.38 -6.51 5.60
C PHE A 226 -4.99 -7.54 4.64
N PHE A 227 -6.06 -7.18 3.93
CA PHE A 227 -6.72 -8.08 2.98
C PHE A 227 -5.81 -8.44 1.80
N ALA A 228 -4.99 -7.50 1.32
CA ALA A 228 -3.98 -7.77 0.31
C ALA A 228 -2.91 -8.75 0.80
N GLY A 229 -2.49 -8.64 2.06
CA GLY A 229 -1.60 -9.62 2.68
C GLY A 229 -2.20 -11.02 2.74
N LEU A 230 -3.49 -11.15 3.11
CA LEU A 230 -4.21 -12.43 3.08
C LEU A 230 -4.28 -13.02 1.66
N ALA A 231 -4.61 -12.17 0.68
CA ALA A 231 -4.73 -12.56 -0.72
C ALA A 231 -3.38 -13.00 -1.31
N ALA A 232 -2.29 -12.30 -0.98
CA ALA A 232 -0.94 -12.66 -1.40
C ALA A 232 -0.53 -14.03 -0.81
N CYS A 233 -0.76 -14.27 0.49
CA CYS A 233 -0.50 -15.58 1.09
C CYS A 233 -1.31 -16.70 0.42
N HIS A 234 -2.59 -16.47 0.13
CA HIS A 234 -3.42 -17.44 -0.61
C HIS A 234 -2.85 -17.72 -2.01
N GLU A 235 -2.45 -16.69 -2.75
CA GLU A 235 -1.90 -16.81 -4.11
C GLU A 235 -0.62 -17.62 -4.15
N HIS A 236 0.22 -17.47 -3.12
CA HIS A 236 1.47 -18.21 -2.97
C HIS A 236 1.31 -19.58 -2.29
N GLY A 237 0.06 -20.02 -2.02
CA GLY A 237 -0.20 -21.30 -1.37
C GLY A 237 0.21 -21.38 0.11
N ASN A 238 0.52 -20.24 0.74
CA ASN A 238 0.90 -20.18 2.15
C ASN A 238 -0.34 -20.19 3.04
N PRO A 239 -0.56 -21.25 3.88
CA PRO A 239 -1.79 -21.41 4.65
C PRO A 239 -1.94 -20.43 5.83
N ALA A 240 -0.93 -19.62 6.16
CA ALA A 240 -0.93 -18.70 7.31
C ALA A 240 -2.16 -17.78 7.33
N TYR A 241 -2.68 -17.36 6.15
CA TYR A 241 -3.86 -16.49 6.06
C TYR A 241 -5.11 -17.07 6.75
N ARG A 242 -5.23 -18.42 6.85
CA ARG A 242 -6.40 -19.09 7.47
C ARG A 242 -6.51 -18.79 8.95
N GLY A 243 -5.38 -18.59 9.65
CA GLY A 243 -5.32 -18.22 11.06
C GLY A 243 -5.96 -16.87 11.38
N TYR A 244 -6.10 -16.00 10.38
CA TYR A 244 -6.63 -14.65 10.53
C TYR A 244 -8.10 -14.50 10.15
N ARG A 245 -8.82 -15.61 9.97
CA ARG A 245 -10.25 -15.62 9.58
C ARG A 245 -11.12 -14.76 10.50
N LEU A 246 -10.94 -14.87 11.82
CA LEU A 246 -11.76 -14.10 12.78
C LEU A 246 -11.47 -12.58 12.67
N SER A 247 -10.21 -12.19 12.57
CA SER A 247 -9.83 -10.78 12.41
C SER A 247 -10.41 -10.20 11.12
N ALA A 248 -10.29 -10.94 10.01
CA ALA A 248 -10.83 -10.51 8.72
C ALA A 248 -12.37 -10.43 8.74
N ASN A 249 -13.06 -11.42 9.31
CA ASN A 249 -14.50 -11.40 9.47
C ASN A 249 -14.96 -10.20 10.30
N GLY A 250 -14.31 -9.94 11.45
CA GLY A 250 -14.61 -8.78 12.28
C GLY A 250 -14.54 -7.48 11.51
N ARG A 251 -13.49 -7.32 10.68
CA ARG A 251 -13.32 -6.13 9.83
C ARG A 251 -14.38 -6.03 8.73
N CYS A 252 -14.66 -7.13 8.06
CA CYS A 252 -15.68 -7.16 7.02
C CYS A 252 -17.08 -6.89 7.58
N THR A 253 -17.43 -7.39 8.77
CA THR A 253 -18.78 -7.24 9.34
C THR A 253 -19.07 -5.84 9.86
N THR A 254 -18.06 -5.07 10.25
CA THR A 254 -18.23 -3.66 10.66
C THR A 254 -18.60 -2.73 9.50
N ALA A 255 -18.23 -3.09 8.27
CA ALA A 255 -18.61 -2.36 7.06
C ALA A 255 -19.99 -2.84 6.59
N THR A 256 -21.01 -1.99 6.75
CA THR A 256 -22.42 -2.34 6.41
C THR A 256 -22.93 -1.57 5.20
N ASP A 257 -22.34 -0.43 4.84
CA ASP A 257 -22.74 0.37 3.68
C ASP A 257 -22.14 -0.23 2.39
N PRO A 258 -22.96 -0.58 1.38
CA PRO A 258 -22.48 -1.03 0.06
C PRO A 258 -21.60 -0.03 -0.68
N ARG A 259 -21.57 1.23 -0.26
CA ARG A 259 -20.67 2.26 -0.80
C ARG A 259 -19.28 2.21 -0.17
N ASP A 260 -19.15 1.62 1.01
CA ASP A 260 -17.87 1.47 1.71
C ASP A 260 -16.93 0.55 0.94
N ALA A 261 -15.68 0.99 0.80
CA ALA A 261 -14.63 0.23 0.12
C ALA A 261 -14.38 -1.13 0.80
N VAL A 262 -14.38 -1.18 2.13
CA VAL A 262 -14.19 -2.41 2.91
C VAL A 262 -15.36 -3.37 2.67
N PHE A 263 -16.63 -2.86 2.61
CA PHE A 263 -17.78 -3.68 2.27
C PHE A 263 -17.61 -4.34 0.91
N ARG A 264 -17.22 -3.56 -0.10
CA ARG A 264 -17.06 -4.06 -1.48
C ARG A 264 -15.95 -5.11 -1.58
N ILE A 265 -14.78 -4.82 -1.02
CA ILE A 265 -13.64 -5.77 -1.01
C ILE A 265 -13.93 -7.02 -0.20
N SER A 266 -14.79 -6.96 0.81
CA SER A 266 -15.12 -8.11 1.64
C SER A 266 -15.69 -9.30 0.87
N VAL A 267 -16.26 -9.09 -0.32
CA VAL A 267 -16.70 -10.19 -1.19
C VAL A 267 -15.54 -11.12 -1.53
N LEU A 268 -14.39 -10.53 -1.92
CA LEU A 268 -13.16 -11.28 -2.17
C LEU A 268 -12.66 -11.98 -0.90
N VAL A 269 -12.64 -11.24 0.23
CA VAL A 269 -12.13 -11.77 1.50
C VAL A 269 -12.94 -12.99 1.96
N PHE A 270 -14.28 -12.94 1.91
CA PHE A 270 -15.12 -14.08 2.25
C PHE A 270 -14.91 -15.27 1.33
N ARG A 271 -14.66 -15.04 0.03
CA ARG A 271 -14.30 -16.12 -0.91
C ARG A 271 -12.95 -16.77 -0.52
N LEU A 272 -11.92 -15.96 -0.26
CA LEU A 272 -10.60 -16.45 0.17
C LEU A 272 -10.68 -17.29 1.46
N LEU A 273 -11.56 -16.90 2.39
CA LEU A 273 -11.74 -17.56 3.67
C LEU A 273 -12.71 -18.75 3.62
N GLY A 274 -13.22 -19.10 2.44
CA GLY A 274 -14.11 -20.25 2.24
C GLY A 274 -15.54 -20.03 2.77
N ASP A 275 -16.04 -18.78 2.72
CA ASP A 275 -17.40 -18.42 3.08
C ASP A 275 -18.22 -17.92 1.87
N PRO A 276 -18.61 -18.82 0.95
CA PRO A 276 -19.30 -18.44 -0.27
C PRO A 276 -20.71 -17.90 -0.02
N VAL A 277 -21.34 -18.26 1.12
CA VAL A 277 -22.70 -17.81 1.43
C VAL A 277 -22.70 -16.32 1.72
N ILE A 278 -21.83 -15.84 2.60
CA ILE A 278 -21.71 -14.40 2.91
C ILE A 278 -21.20 -13.64 1.68
N ALA A 279 -20.22 -14.17 0.95
CA ALA A 279 -19.75 -13.58 -0.28
C ALA A 279 -20.90 -13.38 -1.28
N GLY A 280 -21.75 -14.38 -1.47
CA GLY A 280 -22.93 -14.32 -2.35
C GLY A 280 -23.98 -13.31 -1.87
N GLN A 281 -24.22 -13.18 -0.57
CA GLN A 281 -25.13 -12.16 0.00
C GLN A 281 -24.61 -10.75 -0.33
N ARG A 282 -23.32 -10.49 -0.12
CA ARG A 282 -22.70 -9.18 -0.41
C ARG A 282 -22.68 -8.89 -1.93
N THR A 283 -22.39 -9.89 -2.76
CA THR A 283 -22.46 -9.73 -4.22
C THR A 283 -23.87 -9.29 -4.65
N ARG A 284 -24.91 -9.90 -4.11
CA ARG A 284 -26.30 -9.48 -4.39
C ARG A 284 -26.61 -8.05 -3.93
N ALA A 285 -26.11 -7.66 -2.76
CA ALA A 285 -26.27 -6.28 -2.29
C ALA A 285 -25.56 -5.25 -3.19
N LEU A 286 -24.47 -5.65 -3.87
CA LEU A 286 -23.74 -4.80 -4.81
C LEU A 286 -24.29 -4.83 -6.23
N ALA A 287 -25.17 -5.77 -6.58
CA ALA A 287 -25.73 -5.94 -7.93
C ALA A 287 -26.52 -4.71 -8.42
N ALA A 288 -27.11 -3.94 -7.47
CA ALA A 288 -27.84 -2.71 -7.77
C ALA A 288 -26.95 -1.49 -7.99
N ALA A 289 -25.62 -1.59 -7.74
CA ALA A 289 -24.71 -0.48 -7.95
C ALA A 289 -24.53 -0.19 -9.44
N ASP A 290 -24.77 1.06 -9.82
CA ASP A 290 -24.51 1.53 -11.21
C ASP A 290 -23.02 1.87 -11.38
N ASP A 291 -22.17 0.86 -11.25
CA ASP A 291 -20.71 0.98 -11.35
C ASP A 291 -20.19 -0.16 -12.26
N PRO A 292 -19.88 0.11 -13.53
CA PRO A 292 -19.42 -0.90 -14.46
C PRO A 292 -18.03 -1.47 -14.09
N ASP A 293 -17.18 -0.69 -13.42
CA ASP A 293 -15.86 -1.15 -12.99
C ASP A 293 -16.00 -2.12 -11.80
N LEU A 294 -16.91 -1.83 -10.87
CA LEU A 294 -17.25 -2.75 -9.79
C LEU A 294 -17.83 -4.06 -10.31
N ARG A 295 -18.75 -3.99 -11.28
CA ARG A 295 -19.34 -5.21 -11.90
C ARG A 295 -18.27 -6.07 -12.57
N ARG A 296 -17.36 -5.47 -13.34
CA ARG A 296 -16.23 -6.19 -13.97
C ARG A 296 -15.33 -6.84 -12.94
N TRP A 297 -15.06 -6.14 -11.82
CA TRP A 297 -14.26 -6.69 -10.74
C TRP A 297 -14.97 -7.87 -10.06
N LEU A 298 -16.27 -7.77 -9.75
CA LEU A 298 -17.07 -8.86 -9.19
C LEU A 298 -17.01 -10.13 -10.03
N THR A 299 -17.16 -10.01 -11.36
CA THR A 299 -17.01 -11.14 -12.31
C THR A 299 -15.60 -11.74 -12.24
N ARG A 300 -14.55 -10.91 -12.16
CA ARG A 300 -13.16 -11.38 -12.07
C ARG A 300 -12.89 -12.22 -10.82
N ILE A 301 -13.54 -11.90 -9.70
CA ILE A 301 -13.34 -12.61 -8.45
C ILE A 301 -14.26 -13.83 -8.26
N GLU A 302 -15.18 -14.10 -9.17
CA GLU A 302 -16.13 -15.23 -9.05
C GLU A 302 -15.43 -16.59 -8.89
N GLY A 303 -14.31 -16.81 -9.59
CA GLY A 303 -13.53 -18.05 -9.51
C GLY A 303 -12.62 -18.18 -8.29
N VAL A 304 -12.48 -17.14 -7.46
CA VAL A 304 -11.60 -17.19 -6.30
C VAL A 304 -12.23 -18.04 -5.20
N GLY A 305 -11.47 -18.98 -4.63
CA GLY A 305 -11.93 -19.88 -3.56
C GLY A 305 -12.71 -21.11 -4.03
N SER A 306 -12.87 -21.34 -5.34
CA SER A 306 -13.54 -22.54 -5.88
C SER A 306 -12.64 -23.78 -5.93
N LEU A 307 -11.37 -23.65 -5.54
CA LEU A 307 -10.39 -24.74 -5.49
C LEU A 307 -10.20 -25.17 -4.03
N ALA A 308 -11.20 -25.83 -3.47
CA ALA A 308 -11.10 -26.57 -2.22
C ALA A 308 -11.48 -28.04 -2.45
#